data_fc328bdc0feb8b682c304dc40f7d3377
#
_entry.id   fc328bdc0feb8b682c304dc40f7d3377
#
_cell.length_a   1.000
_cell.length_b   1.000
_cell.length_c   1.000
_cell.angle_alpha   90.00
_cell.angle_beta   90.00
_cell.angle_gamma   90.00
#
_symmetry.space_group_name_H-M   'P 1'
#
loop_
_entity.id
_entity.type
_entity.pdbx_description
1 polymer ?
#
loop_
_entity_poly.entity_id
_entity_poly.type
_entity_poly.pdbx_seq_one_letter_code
_entity_poly.pdbx_strand_id
1 'polypeptide(L)'
;MYKLKEHQIKFSKKILEVLNTYKIAYLAGEVRSGKTLTALEAARLYGAGKVIVITKKKAIPSILSDYENFKFPYQIVVINYESLHKLEDYNCDLVIYDESHSLSAFPKPSVRTKLCKKLFFNVPCILMTGTSAVESYSQYYHQFFVSAYSPFSRYKNFYKWAKDFVEVWERKLPTHSIRVYDRANVAKIDKILKPYMVVMTQKDAGFDVKITENYLKIETPKKIRNAVKKLMKDKFLKGKETYIFGDTPAKLQSKVHQLYNGHCITEDETGQSYDVIIDTYKVDYIKEHFKNDKIVVIYYYKNELKMIERVFGEAVTTNIDEFNNTNKSFALQQSSSEGMNLSKADYLVYLNLGFSGKNYIQSRDRMTVQSRKENNIYFICESDGITENILKAVTKKKNFNSRLFKQNFEL
;
A
#
# COMPACT_ATOMS: atom_id res chain seq x y z
N MET A 1 -8.12 -29.55 -14.32
CA MET A 1 -6.73 -29.35 -13.96
C MET A 1 -6.38 -27.87 -14.16
N TYR A 2 -5.92 -27.20 -13.15
CA TYR A 2 -5.51 -25.78 -13.25
C TYR A 2 -4.28 -25.67 -14.17
N LYS A 3 -4.27 -24.67 -15.05
CA LYS A 3 -3.15 -24.42 -15.98
C LYS A 3 -2.62 -23.00 -15.81
N LEU A 4 -1.31 -22.87 -15.84
CA LEU A 4 -0.67 -21.56 -15.87
C LEU A 4 -1.01 -20.83 -17.17
N LYS A 5 -1.19 -19.53 -17.10
CA LYS A 5 -1.36 -18.66 -18.26
C LYS A 5 -0.02 -18.50 -19.00
N GLU A 6 -0.06 -18.26 -20.30
CA GLU A 6 1.14 -18.12 -21.13
C GLU A 6 2.14 -17.10 -20.62
N HIS A 7 1.64 -15.94 -20.17
CA HIS A 7 2.52 -14.91 -19.59
C HIS A 7 3.21 -15.40 -18.30
N GLN A 8 2.53 -16.19 -17.43
CA GLN A 8 3.14 -16.74 -16.22
C GLN A 8 4.29 -17.71 -16.58
N ILE A 9 4.10 -18.56 -17.57
CA ILE A 9 5.15 -19.46 -18.08
C ILE A 9 6.30 -18.65 -18.67
N LYS A 10 6.02 -17.62 -19.48
CA LYS A 10 7.03 -16.74 -20.07
C LYS A 10 7.89 -16.05 -19.00
N PHE A 11 7.24 -15.45 -18.00
CA PHE A 11 7.95 -14.70 -16.96
C PHE A 11 8.65 -15.61 -15.94
N SER A 12 8.13 -16.80 -15.64
CA SER A 12 8.83 -17.78 -14.80
C SER A 12 10.15 -18.24 -15.42
N LYS A 13 10.20 -18.43 -16.75
CA LYS A 13 11.45 -18.72 -17.48
C LYS A 13 12.45 -17.57 -17.40
N LYS A 14 11.99 -16.31 -17.52
CA LYS A 14 12.87 -15.13 -17.34
C LYS A 14 13.43 -15.05 -15.91
N ILE A 15 12.61 -15.34 -14.89
CA ILE A 15 13.07 -15.39 -13.50
C ILE A 15 14.12 -16.50 -13.33
N LEU A 16 13.91 -17.67 -13.93
CA LEU A 16 14.87 -18.77 -13.92
C LEU A 16 16.23 -18.36 -14.51
N GLU A 17 16.25 -17.68 -15.66
CA GLU A 17 17.46 -17.17 -16.29
C GLU A 17 18.24 -16.23 -15.34
N VAL A 18 17.52 -15.30 -14.69
CA VAL A 18 18.12 -14.38 -13.70
C VAL A 18 18.62 -15.13 -12.47
N LEU A 19 17.87 -16.09 -11.94
CA LEU A 19 18.28 -16.90 -10.78
C LEU A 19 19.50 -17.77 -11.08
N ASN A 20 19.59 -18.39 -12.26
CA ASN A 20 20.73 -19.17 -12.65
C ASN A 20 22.00 -18.35 -12.72
N THR A 21 21.88 -17.10 -13.21
CA THR A 21 23.02 -16.18 -13.37
C THR A 21 23.43 -15.52 -12.06
N TYR A 22 22.44 -15.00 -11.29
CA TYR A 22 22.70 -14.08 -10.18
C TYR A 22 22.30 -14.63 -8.82
N LYS A 23 21.59 -15.77 -8.72
CA LYS A 23 21.04 -16.35 -7.47
C LYS A 23 20.03 -15.45 -6.75
N ILE A 24 19.69 -14.30 -7.32
CA ILE A 24 18.69 -13.36 -6.85
C ILE A 24 17.95 -12.78 -8.05
N ALA A 25 16.62 -12.81 -8.02
CA ALA A 25 15.76 -12.22 -9.02
C ALA A 25 14.74 -11.26 -8.35
N TYR A 26 14.42 -10.18 -9.04
CA TYR A 26 13.42 -9.22 -8.58
C TYR A 26 12.25 -9.15 -9.56
N LEU A 27 11.09 -9.66 -9.16
CA LEU A 27 9.85 -9.60 -9.92
C LEU A 27 9.05 -8.33 -9.55
N ALA A 28 9.21 -7.29 -10.34
CA ALA A 28 8.40 -6.08 -10.29
C ALA A 28 7.11 -6.31 -11.10
N GLY A 29 6.08 -6.85 -10.46
CA GLY A 29 4.83 -7.19 -11.13
C GLY A 29 3.68 -6.32 -10.64
N GLU A 30 2.91 -5.73 -11.55
CA GLU A 30 1.72 -4.96 -11.19
C GLU A 30 0.68 -5.79 -10.42
N VAL A 31 -0.25 -5.12 -9.76
CA VAL A 31 -1.34 -5.78 -9.04
C VAL A 31 -2.12 -6.67 -10.03
N ARG A 32 -2.50 -7.88 -9.61
CA ARG A 32 -3.24 -8.88 -10.44
C ARG A 32 -2.51 -9.44 -11.67
N SER A 33 -1.22 -9.16 -11.86
CA SER A 33 -0.45 -9.76 -12.95
C SER A 33 -0.15 -11.27 -12.76
N GLY A 34 -0.47 -11.86 -11.60
CA GLY A 34 -0.23 -13.29 -11.33
C GLY A 34 1.16 -13.61 -10.80
N LYS A 35 1.81 -12.64 -10.11
CA LYS A 35 3.16 -12.76 -9.53
C LYS A 35 3.39 -14.04 -8.73
N THR A 36 2.45 -14.39 -7.85
CA THR A 36 2.58 -15.54 -6.95
C THR A 36 2.78 -16.83 -7.73
N LEU A 37 1.87 -17.15 -8.63
CA LEU A 37 1.97 -18.34 -9.48
C LEU A 37 3.22 -18.31 -10.37
N THR A 38 3.60 -17.15 -10.87
CA THR A 38 4.83 -16.98 -11.67
C THR A 38 6.08 -17.29 -10.85
N ALA A 39 6.14 -16.85 -9.58
CA ALA A 39 7.26 -17.13 -8.68
C ALA A 39 7.30 -18.60 -8.23
N LEU A 40 6.13 -19.21 -7.93
CA LEU A 40 6.04 -20.64 -7.59
C LEU A 40 6.48 -21.52 -8.78
N GLU A 41 6.08 -21.18 -9.98
CA GLU A 41 6.53 -21.88 -11.20
C GLU A 41 8.04 -21.68 -11.45
N ALA A 42 8.56 -20.48 -11.20
CA ALA A 42 10.00 -20.25 -11.29
C ALA A 42 10.79 -21.10 -10.29
N ALA A 43 10.27 -21.28 -9.07
CA ALA A 43 10.86 -22.19 -8.08
C ALA A 43 10.86 -23.65 -8.56
N ARG A 44 9.77 -24.11 -9.18
CA ARG A 44 9.71 -25.45 -9.80
C ARG A 44 10.75 -25.60 -10.91
N LEU A 45 10.83 -24.63 -11.81
CA LEU A 45 11.81 -24.65 -12.92
C LEU A 45 13.27 -24.58 -12.42
N TYR A 46 13.50 -23.90 -11.30
CA TYR A 46 14.81 -23.83 -10.65
C TYR A 46 15.25 -25.17 -10.05
N GLY A 47 14.31 -26.13 -9.87
CA GLY A 47 14.59 -27.42 -9.29
C GLY A 47 14.71 -27.40 -7.75
N ALA A 48 14.09 -26.41 -7.09
CA ALA A 48 14.08 -26.35 -5.64
C ALA A 48 13.33 -27.56 -5.03
N GLY A 49 13.91 -28.24 -4.06
CA GLY A 49 13.27 -29.31 -3.28
C GLY A 49 12.44 -28.77 -2.12
N LYS A 50 12.87 -27.64 -1.53
CA LYS A 50 12.14 -26.95 -0.47
C LYS A 50 12.18 -25.43 -0.65
N VAL A 51 10.99 -24.82 -0.59
CA VAL A 51 10.79 -23.35 -0.78
C VAL A 51 10.17 -22.74 0.46
N ILE A 52 10.71 -21.63 0.92
CA ILE A 52 10.11 -20.81 1.98
C ILE A 52 9.56 -19.54 1.34
N VAL A 53 8.25 -19.28 1.52
CA VAL A 53 7.58 -18.06 1.08
C VAL A 53 7.28 -17.17 2.28
N ILE A 54 7.85 -15.97 2.30
CA ILE A 54 7.64 -14.99 3.36
C ILE A 54 6.72 -13.90 2.81
N THR A 55 5.55 -13.74 3.43
CA THR A 55 4.48 -12.88 2.93
C THR A 55 3.77 -12.12 4.05
N LYS A 56 2.63 -11.53 3.78
CA LYS A 56 1.70 -10.98 4.77
C LYS A 56 0.73 -12.06 5.24
N LYS A 57 0.33 -12.01 6.52
CA LYS A 57 -0.58 -13.01 7.12
C LYS A 57 -1.83 -13.30 6.28
N LYS A 58 -2.45 -12.26 5.71
CA LYS A 58 -3.67 -12.39 4.88
C LYS A 58 -3.44 -13.13 3.55
N ALA A 59 -2.22 -13.19 3.04
CA ALA A 59 -1.91 -13.82 1.75
C ALA A 59 -1.60 -15.32 1.88
N ILE A 60 -1.32 -15.81 3.08
CA ILE A 60 -0.95 -17.22 3.33
C ILE A 60 -1.97 -18.21 2.75
N PRO A 61 -3.29 -18.09 3.03
CA PRO A 61 -4.26 -19.07 2.52
C PRO A 61 -4.31 -19.12 0.99
N SER A 62 -4.21 -17.96 0.33
CA SER A 62 -4.22 -17.88 -1.14
C SER A 62 -2.98 -18.54 -1.75
N ILE A 63 -1.80 -18.35 -1.17
CA ILE A 63 -0.56 -18.96 -1.67
C ILE A 63 -0.59 -20.49 -1.51
N LEU A 64 -1.07 -20.99 -0.37
CA LEU A 64 -1.23 -22.42 -0.14
C LEU A 64 -2.25 -23.03 -1.08
N SER A 65 -3.38 -22.36 -1.30
CA SER A 65 -4.39 -22.80 -2.28
C SER A 65 -3.83 -22.87 -3.70
N ASP A 66 -3.06 -21.86 -4.12
CA ASP A 66 -2.37 -21.86 -5.41
C ASP A 66 -1.39 -23.03 -5.51
N TYR A 67 -0.59 -23.26 -4.48
CA TYR A 67 0.38 -24.36 -4.43
C TYR A 67 -0.30 -25.72 -4.58
N GLU A 68 -1.36 -25.98 -3.83
CA GLU A 68 -2.12 -27.24 -3.86
C GLU A 68 -2.83 -27.45 -5.20
N ASN A 69 -3.49 -26.43 -5.73
CA ASN A 69 -4.25 -26.47 -6.98
C ASN A 69 -3.35 -26.78 -8.19
N PHE A 70 -2.13 -26.27 -8.21
CA PHE A 70 -1.17 -26.50 -9.28
C PHE A 70 -0.25 -27.69 -9.03
N LYS A 71 -0.33 -28.34 -7.85
CA LYS A 71 0.43 -29.55 -7.47
C LYS A 71 1.93 -29.39 -7.71
N PHE A 72 2.52 -28.31 -7.19
CA PHE A 72 3.97 -28.09 -7.32
C PHE A 72 4.76 -29.21 -6.59
N PRO A 73 5.84 -29.78 -7.20
CA PRO A 73 6.49 -31.00 -6.73
C PRO A 73 7.60 -30.75 -5.69
N TYR A 74 7.54 -29.68 -4.92
CA TYR A 74 8.51 -29.33 -3.87
C TYR A 74 7.80 -29.09 -2.54
N GLN A 75 8.53 -29.17 -1.45
CA GLN A 75 8.01 -28.80 -0.13
C GLN A 75 7.88 -27.27 0.00
N ILE A 76 6.78 -26.80 0.55
CA ILE A 76 6.57 -25.37 0.78
C ILE A 76 6.32 -25.04 2.26
N VAL A 77 6.91 -23.97 2.73
CA VAL A 77 6.57 -23.33 4.01
C VAL A 77 6.15 -21.90 3.71
N VAL A 78 4.93 -21.52 4.08
CA VAL A 78 4.43 -20.16 3.92
C VAL A 78 4.27 -19.50 5.28
N ILE A 79 4.99 -18.42 5.51
CA ILE A 79 5.03 -17.75 6.82
C ILE A 79 4.93 -16.22 6.64
N ASN A 80 4.38 -15.53 7.63
CA ASN A 80 4.36 -14.06 7.58
C ASN A 80 5.62 -13.45 8.23
N TYR A 81 5.98 -12.25 7.76
CA TYR A 81 7.16 -11.52 8.25
C TYR A 81 7.22 -11.38 9.77
N GLU A 82 6.09 -11.15 10.41
CA GLU A 82 5.98 -10.96 11.86
C GLU A 82 6.23 -12.24 12.66
N SER A 83 5.89 -13.39 12.09
CA SER A 83 6.05 -14.71 12.73
C SER A 83 7.35 -15.44 12.34
N LEU A 84 8.18 -14.83 11.52
CA LEU A 84 9.41 -15.46 11.00
C LEU A 84 10.36 -15.94 12.11
N HIS A 85 10.35 -15.27 13.27
CA HIS A 85 11.13 -15.67 14.45
C HIS A 85 10.70 -17.02 15.08
N LYS A 86 9.52 -17.55 14.69
CA LYS A 86 8.96 -18.82 15.16
C LYS A 86 9.32 -19.99 14.23
N LEU A 87 10.00 -19.72 13.13
CA LEU A 87 10.39 -20.77 12.19
C LEU A 87 11.51 -21.61 12.82
N GLU A 88 11.25 -22.89 13.05
CA GLU A 88 12.21 -23.83 13.66
C GLU A 88 13.19 -24.38 12.61
N ASP A 89 12.67 -24.76 11.43
CA ASP A 89 13.49 -25.23 10.32
C ASP A 89 13.47 -24.23 9.17
N TYR A 90 14.57 -23.53 8.97
CA TYR A 90 14.80 -22.55 7.91
C TYR A 90 15.71 -23.04 6.78
N ASN A 91 16.04 -24.34 6.74
CA ASN A 91 16.74 -24.92 5.61
C ASN A 91 15.84 -24.94 4.38
N CYS A 92 16.33 -24.40 3.28
CA CYS A 92 15.60 -24.36 2.00
C CYS A 92 16.55 -24.10 0.84
N ASP A 93 16.10 -24.43 -0.38
CA ASP A 93 16.86 -24.22 -1.61
C ASP A 93 16.55 -22.85 -2.24
N LEU A 94 15.38 -22.28 -1.93
CA LEU A 94 14.94 -20.99 -2.45
C LEU A 94 14.04 -20.27 -1.44
N VAL A 95 14.21 -18.97 -1.30
CA VAL A 95 13.30 -18.09 -0.54
C VAL A 95 12.55 -17.15 -1.51
N ILE A 96 11.25 -17.05 -1.34
CA ILE A 96 10.41 -16.06 -2.04
C ILE A 96 9.96 -15.01 -1.02
N TYR A 97 10.37 -13.76 -1.22
CA TYR A 97 9.93 -12.60 -0.44
C TYR A 97 8.77 -11.92 -1.16
N ASP A 98 7.53 -12.28 -0.80
CA ASP A 98 6.35 -11.61 -1.30
C ASP A 98 6.18 -10.26 -0.60
N GLU A 99 5.67 -9.27 -1.34
CA GLU A 99 5.59 -7.87 -0.89
C GLU A 99 6.92 -7.38 -0.30
N SER A 100 8.02 -7.62 -1.05
CA SER A 100 9.41 -7.32 -0.65
C SER A 100 9.66 -5.87 -0.26
N HIS A 101 8.77 -4.93 -0.67
CA HIS A 101 8.77 -3.55 -0.16
C HIS A 101 8.62 -3.48 1.37
N SER A 102 8.17 -4.56 2.05
CA SER A 102 8.17 -4.66 3.52
C SER A 102 9.58 -4.65 4.13
N LEU A 103 10.61 -4.89 3.31
CA LEU A 103 12.03 -4.86 3.67
C LEU A 103 12.70 -3.51 3.40
N SER A 104 11.99 -2.55 2.84
CA SER A 104 12.51 -1.32 2.21
C SER A 104 12.85 -0.17 3.16
N ALA A 105 12.71 -0.32 4.47
CA ALA A 105 12.97 0.77 5.43
C ALA A 105 14.40 1.32 5.30
N PHE A 106 14.53 2.65 5.19
CA PHE A 106 15.83 3.34 5.14
C PHE A 106 15.81 4.60 6.02
N PRO A 107 16.93 5.11 6.48
CA PRO A 107 18.31 4.67 6.24
C PRO A 107 18.73 3.44 7.06
N LYS A 108 17.98 3.04 8.08
CA LYS A 108 18.26 1.86 8.90
C LYS A 108 17.36 0.68 8.50
N PRO A 109 17.88 -0.56 8.42
CA PRO A 109 17.06 -1.72 8.16
C PRO A 109 16.09 -1.99 9.30
N SER A 110 14.88 -2.42 8.99
CA SER A 110 13.89 -2.86 9.99
C SER A 110 14.33 -4.15 10.69
N VAL A 111 13.69 -4.47 11.82
CA VAL A 111 13.93 -5.73 12.54
C VAL A 111 13.70 -6.94 11.64
N ARG A 112 12.59 -6.93 10.87
CA ARG A 112 12.27 -8.00 9.90
C ARG A 112 13.35 -8.16 8.82
N THR A 113 13.89 -7.05 8.29
CA THR A 113 14.96 -7.07 7.30
C THR A 113 16.23 -7.71 7.85
N LYS A 114 16.59 -7.37 9.09
CA LYS A 114 17.74 -7.98 9.78
C LYS A 114 17.54 -9.46 10.00
N LEU A 115 16.33 -9.88 10.38
CA LEU A 115 16.01 -11.28 10.61
C LEU A 115 16.05 -12.09 9.30
N CYS A 116 15.43 -11.59 8.22
CA CYS A 116 15.53 -12.23 6.90
C CYS A 116 16.98 -12.41 6.47
N LYS A 117 17.81 -11.36 6.61
CA LYS A 117 19.25 -11.47 6.34
C LYS A 117 19.94 -12.52 7.21
N LYS A 118 19.65 -12.54 8.50
CA LYS A 118 20.27 -13.51 9.42
C LYS A 118 19.98 -14.96 9.01
N LEU A 119 18.74 -15.25 8.62
CA LEU A 119 18.30 -16.62 8.34
C LEU A 119 18.65 -17.10 6.92
N PHE A 120 18.56 -16.22 5.91
CA PHE A 120 18.58 -16.63 4.50
C PHE A 120 19.65 -15.93 3.65
N PHE A 121 20.69 -15.38 4.26
CA PHE A 121 21.69 -14.56 3.57
C PHE A 121 22.31 -15.22 2.33
N ASN A 122 22.66 -16.51 2.46
CA ASN A 122 23.32 -17.31 1.41
C ASN A 122 22.35 -18.16 0.59
N VAL A 123 21.03 -18.01 0.78
CA VAL A 123 20.03 -18.76 0.05
C VAL A 123 19.63 -17.97 -1.21
N PRO A 124 19.55 -18.61 -2.38
CA PRO A 124 18.97 -17.98 -3.58
C PRO A 124 17.57 -17.46 -3.31
N CYS A 125 17.20 -16.32 -3.91
CA CYS A 125 15.91 -15.74 -3.59
C CYS A 125 15.22 -15.01 -4.74
N ILE A 126 13.88 -14.97 -4.66
CA ILE A 126 13.02 -14.13 -5.50
C ILE A 126 12.41 -13.04 -4.59
N LEU A 127 12.67 -11.80 -4.92
CA LEU A 127 11.99 -10.63 -4.36
C LEU A 127 10.82 -10.29 -5.26
N MET A 128 9.60 -10.19 -4.75
CA MET A 128 8.46 -9.80 -5.59
C MET A 128 7.58 -8.76 -4.92
N THR A 129 7.10 -7.78 -5.70
CA THR A 129 6.16 -6.75 -5.22
C THR A 129 5.47 -6.03 -6.37
N GLY A 130 4.27 -5.47 -6.08
CA GLY A 130 3.57 -4.56 -6.97
C GLY A 130 4.01 -3.09 -6.85
N THR A 131 4.75 -2.76 -5.79
CA THR A 131 5.11 -1.38 -5.41
C THR A 131 6.54 -1.33 -4.91
N SER A 132 7.52 -1.36 -5.81
CA SER A 132 8.93 -1.62 -5.48
C SER A 132 9.64 -0.47 -4.74
N ALA A 133 9.43 0.78 -5.16
CA ALA A 133 10.11 1.96 -4.61
C ALA A 133 9.22 3.21 -4.70
N VAL A 134 8.11 3.20 -3.92
CA VAL A 134 7.06 4.23 -4.01
C VAL A 134 7.54 5.59 -3.52
N GLU A 135 8.36 5.64 -2.47
CA GLU A 135 8.82 6.90 -1.87
C GLU A 135 10.15 7.37 -2.46
N SER A 136 11.08 6.45 -2.65
CA SER A 136 12.43 6.73 -3.15
C SER A 136 13.11 5.44 -3.60
N TYR A 137 13.96 5.52 -4.61
CA TYR A 137 14.86 4.44 -5.02
C TYR A 137 15.85 4.00 -3.92
N SER A 138 16.03 4.80 -2.87
CA SER A 138 16.76 4.39 -1.65
C SER A 138 16.15 3.14 -0.99
N GLN A 139 14.88 2.87 -1.24
CA GLN A 139 14.17 1.69 -0.76
C GLN A 139 14.71 0.37 -1.33
N TYR A 140 15.36 0.38 -2.49
CA TYR A 140 15.94 -0.84 -3.06
C TYR A 140 17.12 -1.38 -2.25
N TYR A 141 17.92 -0.51 -1.62
CA TYR A 141 19.10 -0.99 -0.89
C TYR A 141 18.77 -2.09 0.10
N HIS A 142 17.82 -1.87 1.00
CA HIS A 142 17.48 -2.84 2.04
C HIS A 142 16.64 -4.02 1.54
N GLN A 143 15.93 -3.89 0.44
CA GLN A 143 15.29 -5.03 -0.21
C GLN A 143 16.34 -6.04 -0.71
N PHE A 144 17.41 -5.57 -1.33
CA PHE A 144 18.51 -6.43 -1.78
C PHE A 144 19.49 -6.81 -0.66
N PHE A 145 19.56 -6.05 0.43
CA PHE A 145 20.47 -6.28 1.56
C PHE A 145 20.28 -7.64 2.27
N VAL A 146 19.14 -8.28 2.09
CA VAL A 146 18.84 -9.59 2.72
C VAL A 146 19.64 -10.73 2.12
N SER A 147 20.29 -10.56 0.98
CA SER A 147 20.99 -11.60 0.23
C SER A 147 22.46 -11.27 -0.01
N ALA A 148 23.32 -12.28 0.08
CA ALA A 148 24.72 -12.22 -0.32
C ALA A 148 24.89 -11.92 -1.83
N TYR A 149 23.89 -12.28 -2.63
CA TYR A 149 23.87 -12.11 -4.08
C TYR A 149 23.39 -10.72 -4.53
N SER A 150 23.26 -9.80 -3.60
CA SER A 150 22.87 -8.40 -3.85
C SER A 150 23.83 -7.71 -4.79
N PRO A 151 23.34 -6.95 -5.81
CA PRO A 151 24.22 -6.07 -6.62
C PRO A 151 24.90 -4.98 -5.79
N PHE A 152 24.45 -4.75 -4.57
CA PHE A 152 25.00 -3.79 -3.62
C PHE A 152 25.87 -4.43 -2.53
N SER A 153 26.22 -5.71 -2.63
CA SER A 153 26.98 -6.49 -1.62
C SER A 153 28.32 -5.86 -1.24
N ARG A 154 28.97 -5.11 -2.15
CA ARG A 154 30.20 -4.38 -1.89
C ARG A 154 30.07 -3.27 -0.85
N TYR A 155 28.85 -2.82 -0.56
CA TYR A 155 28.61 -1.74 0.41
C TYR A 155 28.33 -2.31 1.80
N LYS A 156 29.20 -2.03 2.73
CA LYS A 156 29.09 -2.50 4.13
C LYS A 156 27.77 -2.08 4.81
N ASN A 157 27.22 -0.93 4.44
CA ASN A 157 25.96 -0.42 5.00
C ASN A 157 25.32 0.64 4.06
N PHE A 158 24.06 1.00 4.37
CA PHE A 158 23.30 1.98 3.63
C PHE A 158 24.03 3.34 3.47
N TYR A 159 24.70 3.82 4.49
CA TYR A 159 25.34 5.14 4.45
C TYR A 159 26.54 5.17 3.47
N LYS A 160 27.28 4.07 3.34
CA LYS A 160 28.34 3.94 2.33
C LYS A 160 27.76 3.88 0.93
N TRP A 161 26.65 3.13 0.75
CA TRP A 161 25.92 3.08 -0.50
C TRP A 161 25.32 4.44 -0.86
N ALA A 162 24.71 5.13 0.09
CA ALA A 162 24.08 6.43 -0.14
C ALA A 162 25.07 7.52 -0.64
N LYS A 163 26.36 7.46 -0.27
CA LYS A 163 27.38 8.37 -0.80
C LYS A 163 27.49 8.33 -2.32
N ASP A 164 27.27 7.15 -2.92
CA ASP A 164 27.43 6.96 -4.37
C ASP A 164 26.10 7.15 -5.13
N PHE A 165 24.96 6.99 -4.46
CA PHE A 165 23.66 6.90 -5.13
C PHE A 165 22.62 7.91 -4.67
N VAL A 166 22.87 8.69 -3.60
CA VAL A 166 21.86 9.56 -3.01
C VAL A 166 22.40 10.96 -2.80
N GLU A 167 21.69 11.95 -3.28
CA GLU A 167 21.89 13.35 -2.89
C GLU A 167 21.32 13.52 -1.48
N VAL A 168 22.23 13.53 -0.49
CA VAL A 168 21.85 13.68 0.92
C VAL A 168 21.66 15.16 1.23
N TRP A 169 20.50 15.50 1.79
CA TRP A 169 20.22 16.86 2.22
C TRP A 169 19.79 16.91 3.70
N GLU A 170 19.90 18.08 4.29
CA GLU A 170 19.54 18.28 5.70
C GLU A 170 18.18 18.97 5.83
N ARG A 171 17.32 18.36 6.64
CA ARG A 171 16.06 18.95 7.07
C ARG A 171 16.25 19.58 8.44
N LYS A 172 16.12 20.90 8.52
CA LYS A 172 16.14 21.62 9.79
C LYS A 172 14.83 21.38 10.54
N LEU A 173 14.94 21.01 11.80
CA LEU A 173 13.87 20.95 12.79
C LEU A 173 14.12 22.04 13.85
N PRO A 174 13.14 22.40 14.70
CA PRO A 174 13.32 23.46 15.69
C PRO A 174 14.53 23.26 16.61
N THR A 175 14.85 22.02 16.97
CA THR A 175 15.92 21.68 17.93
C THR A 175 17.15 21.05 17.32
N HIS A 176 17.06 20.52 16.09
CA HIS A 176 18.16 19.81 15.42
C HIS A 176 17.95 19.67 13.92
N SER A 177 18.98 19.23 13.19
CA SER A 177 18.87 18.86 11.79
C SER A 177 18.90 17.34 11.61
N ILE A 178 18.12 16.83 10.66
CA ILE A 178 18.15 15.41 10.27
C ILE A 178 18.59 15.27 8.82
N ARG A 179 19.41 14.27 8.54
CA ARG A 179 19.79 13.90 7.17
C ARG A 179 18.69 13.10 6.51
N VAL A 180 18.32 13.50 5.30
CA VAL A 180 17.27 12.87 4.49
C VAL A 180 17.88 12.24 3.25
N TYR A 181 17.44 11.02 2.92
CA TYR A 181 18.03 10.15 1.91
C TYR A 181 17.02 9.76 0.82
N ASP A 182 16.05 10.63 0.53
CA ASP A 182 14.97 10.39 -0.41
C ASP A 182 15.31 10.75 -1.87
N ARG A 183 16.41 11.49 -2.11
CA ARG A 183 16.84 11.92 -3.45
C ARG A 183 17.86 10.97 -4.05
N ALA A 184 17.41 9.75 -4.34
CA ALA A 184 18.26 8.75 -4.98
C ALA A 184 18.41 9.01 -6.49
N ASN A 185 19.59 8.71 -7.04
CA ASN A 185 19.87 8.78 -8.47
C ASN A 185 19.23 7.58 -9.17
N VAL A 186 18.05 7.80 -9.73
CA VAL A 186 17.24 6.77 -10.39
C VAL A 186 18.00 6.10 -11.53
N ALA A 187 18.58 6.87 -12.45
CA ALA A 187 19.25 6.33 -13.62
C ALA A 187 20.46 5.44 -13.27
N LYS A 188 21.24 5.84 -12.26
CA LYS A 188 22.41 5.09 -11.81
C LYS A 188 22.00 3.76 -11.13
N ILE A 189 20.92 3.78 -10.36
CA ILE A 189 20.39 2.59 -9.69
C ILE A 189 19.75 1.65 -10.69
N ASP A 190 18.91 2.15 -11.61
CA ASP A 190 18.26 1.36 -12.66
C ASP A 190 19.29 0.61 -13.53
N LYS A 191 20.38 1.29 -13.91
CA LYS A 191 21.45 0.65 -14.69
C LYS A 191 22.02 -0.59 -13.98
N ILE A 192 22.17 -0.54 -12.64
CA ILE A 192 22.67 -1.66 -11.84
C ILE A 192 21.61 -2.73 -11.65
N LEU A 193 20.35 -2.35 -11.40
CA LEU A 193 19.27 -3.29 -11.09
C LEU A 193 18.71 -3.98 -12.33
N LYS A 194 18.80 -3.36 -13.50
CA LYS A 194 18.20 -3.88 -14.75
C LYS A 194 18.45 -5.38 -15.02
N PRO A 195 19.67 -5.93 -14.82
CA PRO A 195 19.92 -7.36 -15.04
C PRO A 195 19.21 -8.29 -14.05
N TYR A 196 18.81 -7.79 -12.88
CA TYR A 196 18.15 -8.54 -11.81
C TYR A 196 16.63 -8.44 -11.87
N MET A 197 16.10 -7.51 -12.68
CA MET A 197 14.70 -7.14 -12.70
C MET A 197 13.91 -7.87 -13.79
N VAL A 198 12.81 -8.48 -13.39
CA VAL A 198 11.78 -8.99 -14.31
C VAL A 198 10.52 -8.14 -14.07
N VAL A 199 10.12 -7.38 -15.08
CA VAL A 199 8.95 -6.50 -15.00
C VAL A 199 7.76 -7.18 -15.67
N MET A 200 6.64 -7.28 -14.96
CA MET A 200 5.41 -7.90 -15.44
C MET A 200 4.24 -6.92 -15.23
N THR A 201 3.64 -6.48 -16.32
CA THR A 201 2.53 -5.52 -16.32
C THR A 201 1.17 -6.21 -16.31
N GLN A 202 0.11 -5.48 -15.99
CA GLN A 202 -1.27 -5.95 -16.18
C GLN A 202 -1.55 -6.25 -17.66
N LYS A 203 -0.99 -5.47 -18.57
CA LYS A 203 -1.11 -5.70 -20.02
C LYS A 203 -0.52 -7.07 -20.44
N ASP A 204 0.63 -7.46 -19.89
CA ASP A 204 1.20 -8.80 -20.13
C ASP A 204 0.25 -9.92 -19.65
N ALA A 205 -0.53 -9.65 -18.61
CA ALA A 205 -1.53 -10.59 -18.07
C ALA A 205 -2.88 -10.54 -18.81
N GLY A 206 -2.98 -9.78 -19.89
CA GLY A 206 -4.19 -9.63 -20.69
C GLY A 206 -5.24 -8.70 -20.09
N PHE A 207 -4.84 -7.81 -19.17
CA PHE A 207 -5.69 -6.75 -18.66
C PHE A 207 -5.44 -5.48 -19.47
N ASP A 208 -6.43 -5.04 -20.21
CA ASP A 208 -6.43 -3.77 -20.94
C ASP A 208 -7.59 -2.92 -20.40
N VAL A 209 -7.49 -2.57 -19.11
CA VAL A 209 -8.53 -1.86 -18.39
C VAL A 209 -8.13 -0.40 -18.23
N LYS A 210 -8.91 0.49 -18.82
CA LYS A 210 -8.78 1.92 -18.60
C LYS A 210 -9.29 2.27 -17.20
N ILE A 211 -8.49 2.98 -16.41
CA ILE A 211 -8.90 3.53 -15.13
C ILE A 211 -9.20 5.01 -15.32
N THR A 212 -10.46 5.39 -15.10
CA THR A 212 -10.91 6.78 -15.16
C THR A 212 -11.14 7.29 -13.74
N GLU A 213 -10.42 8.32 -13.36
CA GLU A 213 -10.51 8.98 -12.06
C GLU A 213 -11.41 10.22 -12.16
N ASN A 214 -12.50 10.21 -11.41
CA ASN A 214 -13.52 11.26 -11.40
C ASN A 214 -13.47 12.00 -10.06
N TYR A 215 -13.58 13.32 -10.09
CA TYR A 215 -13.49 14.19 -8.91
C TYR A 215 -14.85 14.86 -8.70
N LEU A 216 -15.55 14.46 -7.63
CA LEU A 216 -16.82 15.04 -7.24
C LEU A 216 -16.58 16.09 -6.14
N LYS A 217 -16.71 17.35 -6.52
CA LYS A 217 -16.57 18.48 -5.61
C LYS A 217 -17.88 18.75 -4.90
N ILE A 218 -17.79 18.77 -3.57
CA ILE A 218 -18.93 19.04 -2.69
C ILE A 218 -18.64 20.23 -1.78
N GLU A 219 -19.68 20.97 -1.43
CA GLU A 219 -19.53 22.10 -0.54
C GLU A 219 -19.32 21.64 0.92
N THR A 220 -18.30 22.19 1.57
CA THR A 220 -18.04 21.93 2.98
C THR A 220 -19.05 22.66 3.85
N PRO A 221 -19.75 21.99 4.81
CA PRO A 221 -20.63 22.67 5.74
C PRO A 221 -19.95 23.79 6.51
N LYS A 222 -20.63 24.94 6.67
CA LYS A 222 -20.09 26.14 7.32
C LYS A 222 -19.48 25.86 8.71
N LYS A 223 -20.12 24.96 9.50
CA LYS A 223 -19.61 24.56 10.83
C LYS A 223 -18.25 23.88 10.74
N ILE A 224 -18.02 23.00 9.76
CA ILE A 224 -16.75 22.31 9.55
C ILE A 224 -15.68 23.30 9.07
N ARG A 225 -16.02 24.13 8.07
CA ARG A 225 -15.12 25.17 7.57
C ARG A 225 -14.64 26.10 8.67
N ASN A 226 -15.53 26.55 9.54
CA ASN A 226 -15.20 27.41 10.68
C ASN A 226 -14.31 26.70 11.71
N ALA A 227 -14.60 25.42 12.02
CA ALA A 227 -13.77 24.61 12.91
C ALA A 227 -12.36 24.43 12.36
N VAL A 228 -12.23 24.11 11.09
CA VAL A 228 -10.90 23.96 10.43
C VAL A 228 -10.13 25.28 10.47
N LYS A 229 -10.74 26.41 10.07
CA LYS A 229 -10.10 27.73 10.11
C LYS A 229 -9.60 28.07 11.51
N LYS A 230 -10.43 27.85 12.53
CA LYS A 230 -10.07 28.11 13.93
C LYS A 230 -8.94 27.18 14.39
N LEU A 231 -9.02 25.86 14.09
CA LEU A 231 -7.97 24.92 14.46
C LEU A 231 -6.63 25.26 13.77
N MET A 232 -6.66 25.66 12.52
CA MET A 232 -5.45 26.07 11.79
C MET A 232 -4.79 27.31 12.39
N LYS A 233 -5.61 28.29 12.84
CA LYS A 233 -5.13 29.53 13.49
C LYS A 233 -4.61 29.26 14.90
N ASP A 234 -5.47 28.70 15.76
CA ASP A 234 -5.26 28.64 17.20
C ASP A 234 -4.52 27.35 17.65
N LYS A 235 -4.39 26.35 16.73
CA LYS A 235 -3.86 25.00 17.00
C LYS A 235 -4.65 24.21 18.06
N PHE A 236 -5.83 24.71 18.42
CA PHE A 236 -6.66 24.21 19.49
C PHE A 236 -8.13 24.54 19.25
N LEU A 237 -9.03 23.60 19.57
CA LEU A 237 -10.47 23.82 19.63
C LEU A 237 -11.01 23.25 20.94
N LYS A 238 -11.87 24.01 21.61
CA LYS A 238 -12.62 23.58 22.78
C LYS A 238 -14.04 23.22 22.35
N GLY A 239 -14.45 21.97 22.60
CA GLY A 239 -15.84 21.52 22.57
C GLY A 239 -16.54 21.75 23.90
N LYS A 240 -17.67 21.07 24.15
CA LYS A 240 -18.37 21.15 25.44
C LYS A 240 -17.53 20.53 26.57
N GLU A 241 -17.07 19.31 26.37
CA GLU A 241 -16.36 18.50 27.37
C GLU A 241 -15.03 17.95 26.84
N THR A 242 -14.70 18.19 25.57
CA THR A 242 -13.52 17.65 24.92
C THR A 242 -12.79 18.70 24.09
N TYR A 243 -11.55 18.39 23.74
CA TYR A 243 -10.63 19.27 23.07
C TYR A 243 -10.07 18.62 21.81
N ILE A 244 -9.72 19.43 20.82
CA ILE A 244 -8.98 19.01 19.62
C ILE A 244 -7.65 19.76 19.61
N PHE A 245 -6.56 19.04 19.68
CA PHE A 245 -5.20 19.59 19.65
C PHE A 245 -4.55 19.40 18.27
N GLY A 246 -4.02 20.49 17.73
CA GLY A 246 -3.19 20.53 16.52
C GLY A 246 -1.80 21.08 16.80
N ASP A 247 -1.25 20.79 17.98
CA ASP A 247 0.00 21.30 18.54
C ASP A 247 1.24 20.95 17.70
N THR A 248 1.21 19.86 16.97
CA THR A 248 2.26 19.48 16.03
C THR A 248 1.74 19.47 14.59
N PRO A 249 2.62 19.70 13.58
CA PRO A 249 2.21 19.65 12.17
C PRO A 249 1.55 18.34 11.75
N ALA A 250 1.96 17.22 12.33
CA ALA A 250 1.39 15.92 12.05
C ALA A 250 -0.01 15.75 12.66
N LYS A 251 -0.19 16.15 13.92
CA LYS A 251 -1.50 16.18 14.57
C LYS A 251 -2.45 17.13 13.85
N LEU A 252 -1.98 18.36 13.55
CA LEU A 252 -2.79 19.35 12.83
C LEU A 252 -3.27 18.80 11.48
N GLN A 253 -2.37 18.24 10.68
CA GLN A 253 -2.71 17.60 9.40
C GLN A 253 -3.79 16.52 9.58
N SER A 254 -3.61 15.64 10.57
CA SER A 254 -4.55 14.54 10.85
C SER A 254 -5.91 15.08 11.31
N LYS A 255 -5.94 16.07 12.20
CA LYS A 255 -7.19 16.66 12.72
C LYS A 255 -7.96 17.44 11.65
N VAL A 256 -7.25 18.22 10.83
CA VAL A 256 -7.86 18.91 9.66
C VAL A 256 -8.47 17.92 8.70
N HIS A 257 -7.76 16.82 8.41
CA HIS A 257 -8.25 15.73 7.55
C HIS A 257 -9.51 15.06 8.12
N GLN A 258 -9.53 14.78 9.43
CA GLN A 258 -10.70 14.24 10.12
C GLN A 258 -11.91 15.19 10.06
N LEU A 259 -11.68 16.49 10.36
CA LEU A 259 -12.75 17.49 10.34
C LEU A 259 -13.40 17.62 8.98
N TYR A 260 -12.62 17.69 7.90
CA TYR A 260 -13.15 17.72 6.52
C TYR A 260 -13.94 16.44 6.17
N ASN A 261 -13.70 15.33 6.83
CA ASN A 261 -14.45 14.09 6.64
C ASN A 261 -15.62 13.93 7.64
N GLY A 262 -15.96 15.00 8.37
CA GLY A 262 -17.17 15.05 9.21
C GLY A 262 -17.03 14.40 10.59
N HIS A 263 -15.82 14.06 11.03
CA HIS A 263 -15.56 13.49 12.35
C HIS A 263 -14.28 14.05 12.97
N CYS A 264 -14.03 13.81 14.24
CA CYS A 264 -12.74 14.07 14.87
C CYS A 264 -12.55 13.18 16.10
N ILE A 265 -11.32 12.75 16.33
CA ILE A 265 -10.90 12.18 17.61
C ILE A 265 -10.58 13.36 18.53
N THR A 266 -11.29 13.49 19.63
CA THR A 266 -11.15 14.52 20.64
C THR A 266 -10.56 13.93 21.92
N GLU A 267 -10.06 14.76 22.82
CA GLU A 267 -9.49 14.35 24.11
C GLU A 267 -10.18 15.14 25.23
N ASP A 268 -10.45 14.53 26.37
CA ASP A 268 -10.91 15.25 27.57
C ASP A 268 -9.74 15.77 28.42
N GLU A 269 -10.02 16.37 29.55
CA GLU A 269 -9.02 16.92 30.49
C GLU A 269 -8.12 15.83 31.10
N THR A 270 -8.56 14.57 31.10
CA THR A 270 -7.76 13.43 31.56
C THR A 270 -6.87 12.84 30.48
N GLY A 271 -6.99 13.29 29.23
CA GLY A 271 -6.29 12.75 28.06
C GLY A 271 -6.98 11.52 27.44
N GLN A 272 -8.18 11.16 27.88
CA GLN A 272 -8.96 10.09 27.28
C GLN A 272 -9.51 10.55 25.92
N SER A 273 -9.36 9.69 24.90
CA SER A 273 -9.77 10.00 23.53
C SER A 273 -11.20 9.52 23.23
N TYR A 274 -11.93 10.35 22.51
CA TYR A 274 -13.31 10.08 22.09
C TYR A 274 -13.48 10.28 20.59
N ASP A 275 -14.23 9.40 19.97
CA ASP A 275 -14.60 9.47 18.56
C ASP A 275 -15.89 10.30 18.41
N VAL A 276 -15.83 11.48 17.83
CA VAL A 276 -16.97 12.38 17.65
C VAL A 276 -17.33 12.50 16.17
N ILE A 277 -18.57 12.12 15.82
CA ILE A 277 -19.15 12.39 14.49
C ILE A 277 -19.77 13.80 14.55
N ILE A 278 -19.33 14.67 13.66
CA ILE A 278 -19.76 16.07 13.58
C ILE A 278 -20.80 16.25 12.48
N ASP A 279 -20.61 15.56 11.35
CA ASP A 279 -21.47 15.65 10.17
C ASP A 279 -21.31 14.43 9.29
N THR A 280 -22.35 14.05 8.53
CA THR A 280 -22.33 12.94 7.58
C THR A 280 -22.40 13.38 6.11
N TYR A 281 -22.26 14.67 5.82
CA TYR A 281 -22.51 15.31 4.53
C TYR A 281 -21.87 14.61 3.32
N LYS A 282 -20.64 14.08 3.46
CA LYS A 282 -19.98 13.31 2.39
C LYS A 282 -20.66 11.96 2.17
N VAL A 283 -21.02 11.29 3.25
CA VAL A 283 -21.66 9.96 3.19
C VAL A 283 -23.08 10.09 2.64
N ASP A 284 -23.81 11.13 3.06
CA ASP A 284 -25.14 11.45 2.55
C ASP A 284 -25.10 11.73 1.05
N TYR A 285 -24.10 12.53 0.60
CA TYR A 285 -23.88 12.80 -0.81
C TYR A 285 -23.59 11.51 -1.60
N ILE A 286 -22.73 10.62 -1.09
CA ILE A 286 -22.41 9.34 -1.75
C ILE A 286 -23.68 8.50 -1.90
N LYS A 287 -24.47 8.36 -0.83
CA LYS A 287 -25.70 7.57 -0.84
C LYS A 287 -26.70 8.08 -1.88
N GLU A 288 -26.89 9.39 -1.97
CA GLU A 288 -27.84 9.97 -2.93
C GLU A 288 -27.32 9.91 -4.36
N HIS A 289 -26.02 10.23 -4.58
CA HIS A 289 -25.41 10.25 -5.90
C HIS A 289 -25.36 8.86 -6.56
N PHE A 290 -25.09 7.82 -5.77
CA PHE A 290 -24.92 6.44 -6.23
C PHE A 290 -26.08 5.53 -5.78
N LYS A 291 -27.27 6.07 -5.58
CA LYS A 291 -28.45 5.34 -5.04
C LYS A 291 -28.87 4.10 -5.84
N ASN A 292 -28.58 4.08 -7.13
CA ASN A 292 -28.94 2.99 -8.04
C ASN A 292 -27.75 2.06 -8.36
N ASP A 293 -26.57 2.32 -7.80
CA ASP A 293 -25.34 1.63 -8.14
C ASP A 293 -24.85 0.76 -6.97
N LYS A 294 -24.24 -0.35 -7.32
CA LYS A 294 -23.55 -1.21 -6.35
C LYS A 294 -22.12 -0.73 -6.20
N ILE A 295 -21.82 0.00 -5.12
CA ILE A 295 -20.54 0.66 -4.95
C ILE A 295 -19.67 0.02 -3.86
N VAL A 296 -18.35 0.25 -3.96
CA VAL A 296 -17.43 0.07 -2.84
C VAL A 296 -17.06 1.44 -2.29
N VAL A 297 -17.42 1.71 -1.05
CA VAL A 297 -17.06 2.93 -0.34
C VAL A 297 -15.73 2.71 0.39
N ILE A 298 -14.68 3.37 -0.08
CA ILE A 298 -13.35 3.33 0.56
C ILE A 298 -13.29 4.39 1.63
N TYR A 299 -12.98 3.97 2.85
CA TYR A 299 -12.77 4.85 3.99
C TYR A 299 -11.36 4.70 4.58
N TYR A 300 -10.91 5.69 5.36
CA TYR A 300 -9.58 5.70 5.95
C TYR A 300 -9.60 5.53 7.48
N TYR A 301 -10.41 6.30 8.20
CA TYR A 301 -10.55 6.24 9.66
C TYR A 301 -11.68 5.29 10.07
N LYS A 302 -11.51 4.60 11.21
CA LYS A 302 -12.54 3.67 11.73
C LYS A 302 -13.90 4.33 11.98
N ASN A 303 -13.90 5.61 12.36
CA ASN A 303 -15.14 6.37 12.58
C ASN A 303 -15.97 6.58 11.33
N GLU A 304 -15.31 6.63 10.18
CA GLU A 304 -16.02 6.77 8.90
C GLU A 304 -16.85 5.54 8.59
N LEU A 305 -16.45 4.35 9.07
CA LEU A 305 -17.30 3.16 8.97
C LEU A 305 -18.63 3.35 9.73
N LYS A 306 -18.59 3.88 10.97
CA LYS A 306 -19.80 4.17 11.75
C LYS A 306 -20.72 5.17 11.04
N MET A 307 -20.13 6.16 10.35
CA MET A 307 -20.91 7.12 9.54
C MET A 307 -21.56 6.42 8.34
N ILE A 308 -20.82 5.56 7.63
CA ILE A 308 -21.34 4.80 6.49
C ILE A 308 -22.48 3.88 6.94
N GLU A 309 -22.28 3.10 7.99
CA GLU A 309 -23.30 2.19 8.54
C GLU A 309 -24.55 2.95 8.99
N ARG A 310 -24.39 4.09 9.66
CA ARG A 310 -25.51 4.95 10.09
C ARG A 310 -26.33 5.49 8.92
N VAL A 311 -25.68 5.92 7.83
CA VAL A 311 -26.36 6.54 6.68
C VAL A 311 -26.92 5.49 5.74
N PHE A 312 -26.15 4.46 5.40
CA PHE A 312 -26.58 3.41 4.47
C PHE A 312 -27.53 2.39 5.11
N GLY A 313 -27.41 2.12 6.42
CA GLY A 313 -28.15 1.10 7.11
C GLY A 313 -27.91 -0.29 6.51
N GLU A 314 -28.98 -1.02 6.23
CA GLU A 314 -28.92 -2.38 5.67
C GLU A 314 -28.41 -2.45 4.22
N ALA A 315 -28.28 -1.31 3.53
CA ALA A 315 -27.80 -1.26 2.15
C ALA A 315 -26.28 -1.40 2.02
N VAL A 316 -25.53 -1.50 3.13
CA VAL A 316 -24.08 -1.67 3.13
C VAL A 316 -23.66 -2.87 3.97
N THR A 317 -22.54 -3.48 3.60
CA THR A 317 -21.91 -4.57 4.36
C THR A 317 -20.39 -4.39 4.43
N THR A 318 -19.77 -5.00 5.44
CA THR A 318 -18.31 -5.17 5.54
C THR A 318 -17.86 -6.62 5.27
N ASN A 319 -18.82 -7.52 4.96
CA ASN A 319 -18.55 -8.91 4.63
C ASN A 319 -18.46 -9.06 3.10
N ILE A 320 -17.32 -9.54 2.60
CA ILE A 320 -17.06 -9.67 1.16
C ILE A 320 -17.94 -10.73 0.49
N ASP A 321 -18.31 -11.80 1.21
CA ASP A 321 -19.16 -12.85 0.67
C ASP A 321 -20.60 -12.35 0.53
N GLU A 322 -21.10 -11.60 1.52
CA GLU A 322 -22.40 -10.94 1.46
C GLU A 322 -22.43 -9.92 0.30
N PHE A 323 -21.40 -9.09 0.16
CA PHE A 323 -21.27 -8.17 -0.97
C PHE A 323 -21.32 -8.91 -2.31
N ASN A 324 -20.61 -10.03 -2.46
CA ASN A 324 -20.59 -10.77 -3.71
C ASN A 324 -21.93 -11.44 -4.06
N ASN A 325 -22.75 -11.77 -3.07
CA ASN A 325 -23.98 -12.54 -3.25
C ASN A 325 -25.27 -11.70 -3.11
N THR A 326 -25.16 -10.41 -2.80
CA THR A 326 -26.30 -9.50 -2.64
C THR A 326 -26.10 -8.21 -3.45
N ASN A 327 -27.10 -7.34 -3.46
CA ASN A 327 -27.00 -6.00 -4.06
C ASN A 327 -26.47 -4.93 -3.08
N LYS A 328 -26.03 -5.32 -1.88
CA LYS A 328 -25.49 -4.38 -0.90
C LYS A 328 -24.19 -3.75 -1.39
N SER A 329 -23.98 -2.50 -1.10
CA SER A 329 -22.70 -1.82 -1.24
C SER A 329 -21.68 -2.33 -0.21
N PHE A 330 -20.40 -2.12 -0.44
CA PHE A 330 -19.34 -2.62 0.42
C PHE A 330 -18.56 -1.48 1.06
N ALA A 331 -18.43 -1.46 2.37
CA ALA A 331 -17.56 -0.53 3.08
C ALA A 331 -16.18 -1.16 3.31
N LEU A 332 -15.13 -0.54 2.76
CA LEU A 332 -13.78 -1.09 2.80
C LEU A 332 -12.78 -0.09 3.35
N GLN A 333 -12.08 -0.44 4.41
CA GLN A 333 -10.95 0.34 4.89
C GLN A 333 -9.81 0.28 3.88
N GLN A 334 -9.27 1.43 3.47
CA GLN A 334 -8.23 1.53 2.44
C GLN A 334 -7.01 0.63 2.71
N SER A 335 -6.57 0.54 3.97
CA SER A 335 -5.45 -0.32 4.39
C SER A 335 -5.75 -1.82 4.30
N SER A 336 -7.02 -2.21 4.25
CA SER A 336 -7.49 -3.60 4.22
C SER A 336 -7.83 -4.12 2.81
N SER A 337 -7.65 -3.30 1.78
CA SER A 337 -8.00 -3.63 0.38
C SER A 337 -7.16 -4.75 -0.24
N GLU A 338 -6.06 -5.12 0.40
CA GLU A 338 -5.12 -6.11 -0.14
C GLU A 338 -5.74 -7.52 -0.22
N GLY A 339 -5.57 -8.20 -1.36
CA GLY A 339 -6.11 -9.55 -1.59
C GLY A 339 -7.60 -9.62 -1.98
N MET A 340 -8.36 -8.52 -1.86
CA MET A 340 -9.80 -8.55 -2.15
C MET A 340 -10.13 -8.44 -3.64
N ASN A 341 -11.20 -9.11 -4.06
CA ASN A 341 -11.79 -9.00 -5.39
C ASN A 341 -13.06 -8.15 -5.33
N LEU A 342 -13.03 -6.97 -5.94
CA LEU A 342 -14.12 -6.00 -5.95
C LEU A 342 -14.80 -5.88 -7.32
N SER A 343 -14.65 -6.86 -8.18
CA SER A 343 -15.16 -6.82 -9.56
C SER A 343 -16.70 -6.78 -9.69
N LYS A 344 -17.41 -7.08 -8.62
CA LYS A 344 -18.89 -7.00 -8.57
C LYS A 344 -19.42 -5.57 -8.35
N ALA A 345 -18.55 -4.61 -8.01
CA ALA A 345 -18.95 -3.21 -7.88
C ALA A 345 -19.07 -2.53 -9.24
N ASP A 346 -20.02 -1.61 -9.38
CA ASP A 346 -20.09 -0.71 -10.52
C ASP A 346 -18.98 0.34 -10.42
N TYR A 347 -18.80 0.92 -9.23
CA TYR A 347 -17.83 1.98 -8.95
C TYR A 347 -17.06 1.76 -7.65
N LEU A 348 -15.86 2.35 -7.63
CA LEU A 348 -15.06 2.52 -6.43
C LEU A 348 -15.13 3.98 -6.00
N VAL A 349 -15.63 4.25 -4.81
CA VAL A 349 -15.88 5.60 -4.31
C VAL A 349 -15.02 5.85 -3.07
N TYR A 350 -14.08 6.77 -3.16
CA TYR A 350 -13.26 7.20 -2.01
C TYR A 350 -14.01 8.29 -1.24
N LEU A 351 -14.62 7.90 -0.11
CA LEU A 351 -15.14 8.83 0.89
C LEU A 351 -13.99 9.66 1.45
N ASN A 352 -12.87 8.97 1.75
CA ASN A 352 -11.66 9.56 2.24
C ASN A 352 -10.43 8.84 1.70
N LEU A 353 -9.37 9.60 1.47
CA LEU A 353 -8.11 9.11 0.91
C LEU A 353 -6.98 9.27 1.94
N GLY A 354 -6.34 8.16 2.30
CA GLY A 354 -5.17 8.19 3.18
C GLY A 354 -3.93 8.79 2.51
N PHE A 355 -2.94 9.11 3.32
CA PHE A 355 -1.72 9.82 2.92
C PHE A 355 -0.68 8.96 2.18
N SER A 356 -0.93 7.67 1.99
CA SER A 356 0.01 6.70 1.42
C SER A 356 -0.24 6.45 -0.07
N GLY A 357 0.71 6.81 -0.92
CA GLY A 357 0.69 6.52 -2.35
C GLY A 357 0.64 5.01 -2.65
N LYS A 358 1.25 4.19 -1.80
CA LYS A 358 1.19 2.73 -1.91
C LYS A 358 -0.23 2.20 -1.70
N ASN A 359 -0.88 2.59 -0.59
CA ASN A 359 -2.24 2.13 -0.29
C ASN A 359 -3.24 2.58 -1.35
N TYR A 360 -3.03 3.78 -1.92
CA TYR A 360 -3.80 4.27 -3.05
C TYR A 360 -3.71 3.33 -4.26
N ILE A 361 -2.50 3.01 -4.73
CA ILE A 361 -2.30 2.12 -5.89
C ILE A 361 -2.90 0.74 -5.62
N GLN A 362 -2.69 0.19 -4.44
CA GLN A 362 -3.19 -1.15 -4.09
C GLN A 362 -4.71 -1.21 -4.00
N SER A 363 -5.39 -0.15 -3.52
CA SER A 363 -6.85 -0.11 -3.46
C SER A 363 -7.49 0.19 -4.81
N ARG A 364 -6.89 1.06 -5.62
CA ARG A 364 -7.40 1.47 -6.93
C ARG A 364 -7.62 0.31 -7.91
N ASP A 365 -6.68 -0.61 -7.95
CA ASP A 365 -6.67 -1.67 -8.97
C ASP A 365 -7.54 -2.89 -8.59
N ARG A 366 -8.33 -2.83 -7.49
CA ARG A 366 -9.09 -3.98 -6.98
C ARG A 366 -10.34 -4.34 -7.78
N MET A 367 -10.86 -3.45 -8.61
CA MET A 367 -11.96 -3.72 -9.51
C MET A 367 -11.53 -4.35 -10.85
N THR A 368 -10.24 -4.30 -11.17
CA THR A 368 -9.70 -4.73 -12.46
C THR A 368 -9.88 -6.24 -12.67
N VAL A 369 -10.62 -6.64 -13.70
CA VAL A 369 -10.78 -8.02 -14.19
C VAL A 369 -10.68 -8.03 -15.71
N GLN A 370 -10.34 -9.18 -16.31
CA GLN A 370 -10.14 -9.30 -17.77
C GLN A 370 -11.39 -8.97 -18.58
N SER A 371 -12.59 -9.24 -18.03
CA SER A 371 -13.87 -8.93 -18.67
C SER A 371 -14.28 -7.45 -18.65
N ARG A 372 -13.60 -6.63 -17.87
CA ARG A 372 -13.93 -5.21 -17.70
C ARG A 372 -13.00 -4.33 -18.53
N LYS A 373 -13.55 -3.45 -19.35
CA LYS A 373 -12.79 -2.51 -20.20
C LYS A 373 -12.45 -1.21 -19.51
N GLU A 374 -13.31 -0.77 -18.57
CA GLU A 374 -13.16 0.49 -17.87
C GLU A 374 -13.54 0.38 -16.40
N ASN A 375 -12.72 0.97 -15.54
CA ASN A 375 -13.00 1.16 -14.11
C ASN A 375 -13.17 2.66 -13.83
N ASN A 376 -14.36 3.06 -13.44
CA ASN A 376 -14.62 4.41 -12.96
C ASN A 376 -14.42 4.47 -11.44
N ILE A 377 -13.54 5.37 -11.01
CA ILE A 377 -13.21 5.64 -9.63
C ILE A 377 -13.60 7.07 -9.30
N TYR A 378 -14.28 7.26 -8.18
CA TYR A 378 -14.74 8.56 -7.74
C TYR A 378 -14.08 8.98 -6.45
N PHE A 379 -13.68 10.24 -6.36
CA PHE A 379 -13.12 10.86 -5.16
C PHE A 379 -14.05 11.98 -4.71
N ILE A 380 -14.48 11.92 -3.46
CA ILE A 380 -15.29 12.98 -2.86
C ILE A 380 -14.35 14.03 -2.30
N CYS A 381 -14.28 15.18 -2.99
CA CYS A 381 -13.37 16.27 -2.67
C CYS A 381 -14.16 17.46 -2.11
N GLU A 382 -13.69 18.00 -0.99
CA GLU A 382 -14.20 19.27 -0.47
C GLU A 382 -13.78 20.43 -1.40
N SER A 383 -14.65 21.40 -1.60
CA SER A 383 -14.36 22.58 -2.46
C SER A 383 -13.17 23.41 -1.95
N ASP A 384 -12.94 23.40 -0.63
CA ASP A 384 -11.90 24.16 0.07
C ASP A 384 -11.02 23.29 0.98
N GLY A 385 -11.00 21.96 0.76
CA GLY A 385 -10.34 20.98 1.63
C GLY A 385 -8.97 20.52 1.16
N ILE A 386 -8.47 19.45 1.79
CA ILE A 386 -7.13 18.91 1.56
C ILE A 386 -7.11 17.69 0.64
N THR A 387 -8.28 17.09 0.32
CA THR A 387 -8.37 15.82 -0.42
C THR A 387 -7.73 15.91 -1.81
N GLU A 388 -7.93 17.01 -2.56
CA GLU A 388 -7.25 17.20 -3.85
C GLU A 388 -5.72 17.24 -3.73
N ASN A 389 -5.20 17.87 -2.67
CA ASN A 389 -3.75 17.97 -2.45
C ASN A 389 -3.14 16.60 -2.05
N ILE A 390 -3.88 15.83 -1.24
CA ILE A 390 -3.52 14.45 -0.94
C ILE A 390 -3.47 13.64 -2.24
N LEU A 391 -4.51 13.74 -3.06
CA LEU A 391 -4.65 13.02 -4.31
C LEU A 391 -3.51 13.36 -5.28
N LYS A 392 -3.21 14.64 -5.49
CA LYS A 392 -2.07 15.08 -6.31
C LYS A 392 -0.72 14.50 -5.85
N ALA A 393 -0.56 14.27 -4.55
CA ALA A 393 0.66 13.65 -4.02
C ALA A 393 0.67 12.13 -4.27
N VAL A 394 -0.40 11.43 -3.92
CA VAL A 394 -0.45 9.96 -3.99
C VAL A 394 -0.52 9.43 -5.42
N THR A 395 -1.13 10.15 -6.36
CA THR A 395 -1.14 9.81 -7.79
C THR A 395 0.26 9.88 -8.39
N LYS A 396 1.10 10.78 -7.90
CA LYS A 396 2.54 10.84 -8.23
C LYS A 396 3.36 9.78 -7.49
N LYS A 397 2.73 8.76 -6.91
CA LYS A 397 3.34 7.71 -6.09
C LYS A 397 4.12 8.25 -4.88
N LYS A 398 3.72 9.40 -4.35
CA LYS A 398 4.34 10.05 -3.17
C LYS A 398 3.40 10.01 -1.99
N ASN A 399 3.95 9.97 -0.78
CA ASN A 399 3.14 10.13 0.42
C ASN A 399 2.85 11.61 0.68
N PHE A 400 1.61 11.93 1.05
CA PHE A 400 1.25 13.25 1.52
C PHE A 400 1.66 13.40 3.00
N ASN A 401 2.61 14.26 3.26
CA ASN A 401 3.20 14.45 4.58
C ASN A 401 3.04 15.88 5.10
N SER A 402 3.42 16.12 6.35
CA SER A 402 3.31 17.42 7.00
C SER A 402 4.02 18.57 6.26
N ARG A 403 5.03 18.29 5.45
CA ARG A 403 5.70 19.30 4.61
C ARG A 403 4.79 19.74 3.47
N LEU A 404 4.21 18.80 2.73
CA LEU A 404 3.26 19.12 1.67
C LEU A 404 2.01 19.79 2.22
N PHE A 405 1.56 19.36 3.41
CA PHE A 405 0.48 20.01 4.12
C PHE A 405 0.79 21.50 4.41
N LYS A 406 1.96 21.80 4.99
CA LYS A 406 2.38 23.19 5.26
C LYS A 406 2.48 24.03 3.99
N GLN A 407 3.10 23.50 2.93
CA GLN A 407 3.24 24.21 1.64
C GLN A 407 1.90 24.55 0.98
N ASN A 408 0.88 23.71 1.19
CA ASN A 408 -0.43 23.92 0.58
C ASN A 408 -1.37 24.84 1.38
N PHE A 409 -1.05 25.10 2.65
CA PHE A 409 -1.87 25.92 3.56
C PHE A 409 -1.13 27.13 4.10
N GLU A 410 0.06 27.45 3.57
CA GLU A 410 0.87 28.64 3.95
C GLU A 410 1.04 28.80 5.46
N LEU A 411 1.41 27.71 6.18
CA LEU A 411 1.64 27.69 7.61
C LEU A 411 3.12 27.84 7.98
#